data_d5d0f6df2e0db95d26087253b08c1cda
#
_entry.id   d5d0f6df2e0db95d26087253b08c1cda
#
_cell.length_a   1.000
_cell.length_b   1.000
_cell.length_c   1.000
_cell.angle_alpha   90.00
_cell.angle_beta   90.00
_cell.angle_gamma   90.00
#
_symmetry.space_group_name_H-M   'P 1'
#
loop_
_entity.id
_entity.type
_entity.pdbx_description
1 polymer ?
#
loop_
_entity_poly.entity_id
_entity_poly.type
_entity_poly.pdbx_seq_one_letter_code
_entity_poly.pdbx_strand_id
1 'polypeptide(L)'
;MDRDIRAAVYQELVADPRIDADDIVVDIFGGDVTLNGTVPSQAQRSEAAAAARRVAGATTVQNLLAVALPSMARGTTRPWRSW
;
A
#
# COMPACT_ATOMS: atom_id res chain seq x y z
N MET A 1 -4.42 13.63 15.36
CA MET A 1 -2.99 13.56 15.36
C MET A 1 -2.50 12.49 14.44
N ASP A 2 -1.34 12.74 13.88
CA ASP A 2 -0.81 11.86 12.85
C ASP A 2 -0.68 10.42 13.32
N ARG A 3 -0.30 10.24 14.55
CA ARG A 3 -0.14 8.90 15.07
C ARG A 3 -1.44 8.12 15.08
N ASP A 4 -2.51 8.78 15.47
CA ASP A 4 -3.82 8.13 15.50
C ASP A 4 -4.33 7.86 14.11
N ILE A 5 -4.09 8.79 13.19
CA ILE A 5 -4.51 8.59 11.80
C ILE A 5 -3.76 7.42 11.20
N ARG A 6 -2.46 7.34 11.45
CA ARG A 6 -1.67 6.25 10.93
C ARG A 6 -2.17 4.89 11.43
N ALA A 7 -2.43 4.82 12.73
CA ALA A 7 -2.95 3.59 13.29
C ALA A 7 -4.30 3.23 12.71
N ALA A 8 -5.17 4.23 12.52
CA ALA A 8 -6.48 4.00 11.95
C ALA A 8 -6.40 3.51 10.52
N VAL A 9 -5.49 4.09 9.73
CA VAL A 9 -5.31 3.64 8.36
C VAL A 9 -4.81 2.20 8.34
N TYR A 10 -3.84 1.90 9.17
CA TYR A 10 -3.31 0.54 9.21
C TYR A 10 -4.38 -0.46 9.63
N GLN A 11 -5.20 -0.06 10.59
CA GLN A 11 -6.30 -0.92 11.04
C GLN A 11 -7.30 -1.19 9.93
N GLU A 12 -7.60 -0.18 9.13
CA GLU A 12 -8.49 -0.37 8.01
C GLU A 12 -7.91 -1.35 7.00
N LEU A 13 -6.61 -1.24 6.76
CA LEU A 13 -5.95 -2.15 5.84
C LEU A 13 -5.97 -3.58 6.34
N VAL A 14 -5.65 -3.75 7.61
CA VAL A 14 -5.60 -5.08 8.20
C VAL A 14 -6.99 -5.71 8.30
N ALA A 15 -7.99 -4.88 8.50
CA ALA A 15 -9.36 -5.37 8.66
C ALA A 15 -9.95 -5.87 7.35
N ASP A 16 -9.41 -5.46 6.22
CA ASP A 16 -9.96 -5.88 4.94
C ASP A 16 -9.27 -7.18 4.52
N PRO A 17 -10.00 -8.29 4.46
CA PRO A 17 -9.39 -9.58 4.12
C PRO A 17 -8.86 -9.66 2.70
N ARG A 18 -9.22 -8.70 1.86
CA ARG A 18 -8.73 -8.68 0.49
C ARG A 18 -7.40 -7.96 0.36
N ILE A 19 -6.92 -7.36 1.43
CA ILE A 19 -5.68 -6.60 1.41
C ILE A 19 -4.64 -7.32 2.24
N ASP A 20 -3.49 -7.54 1.61
CA ASP A 20 -2.35 -8.10 2.32
C ASP A 20 -1.50 -6.93 2.79
N ALA A 21 -1.64 -6.57 4.05
CA ALA A 21 -0.98 -5.40 4.60
C ALA A 21 0.45 -5.67 5.07
N ASP A 22 0.93 -6.88 4.94
CA ASP A 22 2.25 -7.23 5.45
C ASP A 22 3.35 -6.41 4.82
N ASP A 23 3.20 -6.10 3.54
CA ASP A 23 4.22 -5.36 2.82
C ASP A 23 3.84 -3.91 2.59
N ILE A 24 2.88 -3.42 3.34
CA ILE A 24 2.43 -2.04 3.19
C ILE A 24 2.94 -1.21 4.36
N VAL A 25 3.57 -0.10 4.03
CA VAL A 25 4.03 0.87 5.01
C VAL A 25 3.18 2.12 4.90
N VAL A 26 2.65 2.57 6.02
CA VAL A 26 1.82 3.75 6.08
C VAL A 26 2.61 4.88 6.72
N ASP A 27 2.71 5.98 6.01
CA ASP A 27 3.33 7.18 6.54
C ASP A 27 2.31 8.31 6.54
N ILE A 28 2.37 9.14 7.56
CA ILE A 28 1.48 10.28 7.67
C ILE A 28 2.29 11.52 8.00
N PHE A 29 2.00 12.58 7.29
CA PHE A 29 2.66 13.83 7.54
C PHE A 29 1.65 14.96 7.33
N GLY A 30 1.27 15.63 8.41
CA GLY A 30 0.33 16.73 8.33
C GLY A 30 -1.02 16.34 7.76
N GLY A 31 -1.48 15.13 8.01
CA GLY A 31 -2.75 14.67 7.47
C GLY A 31 -2.63 13.99 6.10
N ASP A 32 -1.49 14.09 5.47
CA ASP A 32 -1.26 13.43 4.18
C ASP A 32 -0.81 12.00 4.42
N VAL A 33 -1.56 11.07 3.87
CA VAL A 33 -1.27 9.65 4.01
C VAL A 33 -0.50 9.18 2.80
N THR A 34 0.61 8.50 3.04
CA THR A 34 1.40 7.92 1.97
C THR A 34 1.48 6.41 2.17
N LEU A 35 1.08 5.68 1.17
CA LEU A 35 1.14 4.23 1.19
C LEU A 35 2.32 3.77 0.34
N ASN A 36 3.23 3.06 0.96
CA ASN A 36 4.39 2.51 0.29
C ASN A 36 4.41 1.01 0.44
N GLY A 37 5.12 0.36 -0.45
CA GLY A 37 5.28 -1.07 -0.37
C GLY A 37 4.86 -1.77 -1.63
N THR A 38 4.50 -3.03 -1.49
CA THR A 38 4.19 -3.88 -2.63
C THR A 38 2.92 -4.67 -2.33
N VAL A 39 2.07 -4.79 -3.32
CA VAL A 39 0.86 -5.59 -3.22
C VAL A 39 0.83 -6.57 -4.40
N PRO A 40 0.15 -7.70 -4.24
CA PRO A 40 0.16 -8.71 -5.30
C PRO A 40 -0.73 -8.41 -6.49
N SER A 41 -1.62 -7.44 -6.38
CA SER A 41 -2.52 -7.17 -7.50
C SER A 41 -2.93 -5.71 -7.54
N GLN A 42 -3.35 -5.29 -8.71
CA GLN A 42 -3.85 -3.93 -8.90
C GLN A 42 -5.11 -3.69 -8.06
N ALA A 43 -5.92 -4.73 -7.90
CA ALA A 43 -7.13 -4.60 -7.09
C ALA A 43 -6.78 -4.26 -5.65
N GLN A 44 -5.77 -4.91 -5.09
CA GLN A 44 -5.37 -4.60 -3.73
C GLN A 44 -4.80 -3.20 -3.61
N ARG A 45 -4.10 -2.76 -4.63
CA ARG A 45 -3.58 -1.40 -4.64
C ARG A 45 -4.71 -0.38 -4.54
N SER A 46 -5.76 -0.59 -5.32
CA SER A 46 -6.93 0.29 -5.29
C SER A 46 -7.68 0.20 -3.96
N GLU A 47 -7.83 -1.00 -3.45
CA GLU A 47 -8.53 -1.19 -2.19
C GLU A 47 -7.79 -0.54 -1.03
N ALA A 48 -6.48 -0.61 -1.04
CA ALA A 48 -5.69 0.02 0.01
C ALA A 48 -5.91 1.53 0.02
N ALA A 49 -5.90 2.15 -1.15
CA ALA A 49 -6.14 3.59 -1.23
C ALA A 49 -7.55 3.93 -0.76
N ALA A 50 -8.53 3.13 -1.13
CA ALA A 50 -9.90 3.38 -0.70
C ALA A 50 -10.03 3.24 0.81
N ALA A 51 -9.39 2.26 1.39
CA ALA A 51 -9.41 2.09 2.84
C ALA A 51 -8.81 3.29 3.54
N ALA A 52 -7.69 3.79 3.02
CA ALA A 52 -7.05 4.95 3.62
C ALA A 52 -7.94 6.18 3.56
N ARG A 53 -8.68 6.34 2.47
CA ARG A 53 -9.56 7.49 2.33
C ARG A 53 -10.76 7.45 3.26
N ARG A 54 -11.10 6.29 3.77
CA ARG A 54 -12.22 6.17 4.70
C ARG A 54 -11.88 6.69 6.08
N VAL A 55 -10.62 6.86 6.37
CA VAL A 55 -10.19 7.25 7.70
C VAL A 55 -10.41 8.74 7.89
N ALA A 56 -11.10 9.09 8.97
CA ALA A 56 -11.31 10.48 9.30
C ALA A 56 -9.97 11.12 9.65
N GLY A 57 -9.74 12.31 9.13
CA GLY A 57 -8.50 13.01 9.34
C GLY A 57 -7.49 12.85 8.22
N ALA A 58 -7.70 11.89 7.34
CA ALA A 58 -6.84 11.75 6.17
C ALA A 58 -7.25 12.80 5.15
N THR A 59 -6.36 13.74 4.90
CA THR A 59 -6.64 14.84 3.98
C THR A 59 -6.35 14.43 2.54
N THR A 60 -5.21 13.80 2.34
CA THR A 60 -4.77 13.39 1.02
C THR A 60 -4.17 11.99 1.15
N VAL A 61 -4.41 11.18 0.15
CA VAL A 61 -3.83 9.84 0.11
C VAL A 61 -2.98 9.71 -1.13
N GLN A 62 -1.70 9.45 -0.93
CA GLN A 62 -0.77 9.15 -2.01
C GLN A 62 -0.56 7.66 -2.08
N ASN A 63 -0.91 7.08 -3.19
CA ASN A 63 -0.82 5.64 -3.35
C ASN A 63 0.44 5.31 -4.15
N LEU A 64 1.51 5.04 -3.42
CA LEU A 64 2.79 4.70 -4.03
C LEU A 64 3.06 3.20 -4.00
N LEU A 65 2.02 2.42 -3.79
CA LEU A 65 2.17 0.98 -3.77
C LEU A 65 2.52 0.46 -5.16
N ALA A 66 3.44 -0.48 -5.20
CA ALA A 66 3.81 -1.14 -6.43
C ALA A 66 3.08 -2.47 -6.51
N VAL A 67 2.70 -2.85 -7.70
CA VAL A 67 2.08 -4.15 -7.92
C VAL A 67 3.17 -5.13 -8.29
N ALA A 68 3.34 -6.15 -7.47
CA ALA A 68 4.34 -7.17 -7.70
C ALA A 68 3.70 -8.31 -8.46
N LEU A 69 4.01 -8.39 -9.73
CA LEU A 69 3.54 -9.52 -10.51
C LEU A 69 4.33 -10.74 -10.09
N PRO A 70 3.66 -11.86 -9.95
CA PRO A 70 4.35 -13.04 -9.49
C PRO A 70 5.38 -13.52 -10.50
N SER A 71 5.62 -14.73 -10.57
CA SER A 71 6.71 -15.36 -11.25
C SER A 71 7.12 -14.75 -12.58
N MET A 72 6.20 -14.23 -13.31
CA MET A 72 6.51 -13.74 -14.64
C MET A 72 7.48 -12.57 -14.63
N ALA A 73 7.27 -11.66 -13.73
CA ALA A 73 8.13 -10.51 -13.65
C ALA A 73 9.54 -10.91 -13.28
N ARG A 74 9.66 -11.90 -12.43
CA ARG A 74 10.97 -12.33 -12.03
C ARG A 74 11.72 -12.98 -13.17
N GLY A 75 11.01 -13.73 -13.96
CA GLY A 75 11.64 -14.40 -15.06
C GLY A 75 12.26 -13.45 -16.04
N THR A 76 11.60 -12.33 -16.24
CA THR A 76 12.08 -11.39 -17.24
C THR A 76 13.19 -10.49 -16.75
N THR A 77 13.33 -10.36 -15.44
CA THR A 77 14.35 -9.45 -14.95
C THR A 77 15.71 -10.08 -14.86
N ARG A 78 15.76 -11.38 -14.93
CA ARG A 78 17.01 -12.05 -14.75
C ARG A 78 18.03 -11.80 -15.81
N PRO A 79 17.66 -11.77 -17.05
CA PRO A 79 18.63 -11.76 -18.14
C PRO A 79 19.62 -10.61 -18.09
N TRP A 80 19.18 -9.47 -17.68
CA TRP A 80 20.03 -8.31 -17.79
C TRP A 80 21.28 -8.39 -16.94
N ARG A 81 21.32 -9.30 -16.02
CA ARG A 81 22.53 -9.40 -15.22
C ARG A 81 23.16 -10.76 -15.29
N SER A 82 22.78 -11.50 -16.24
CA SER A 82 23.33 -12.83 -16.38
C SER A 82 24.77 -12.82 -16.86
N TRP A 83 25.24 -11.69 -17.26
CA TRP A 83 26.61 -11.63 -17.73
C TRP A 83 27.45 -10.64 -17.02
#